data_277c7a5c9c114200440309c7d463f6ca
#
_entry.id   277c7a5c9c114200440309c7d463f6ca
#
_cell.length_a   1.000
_cell.length_b   1.000
_cell.length_c   1.000
_cell.angle_alpha   90.00
_cell.angle_beta   90.00
_cell.angle_gamma   90.00
#
_symmetry.space_group_name_H-M   'P 1'
#
loop_
_entity.id
_entity.type
_entity.pdbx_description
1 polymer ?
#
loop_
_entity_poly.entity_id
_entity_poly.type
_entity_poly.pdbx_seq_one_letter_code
_entity_poly.pdbx_strand_id
1 'polypeptide(L)'
;MSSFIVIVALVAAAGVPYLAWTWIDRRRHGRATQIHEDIAALGEDALPSSLHPAIDLDDCIGSGACVRACPEQEILGITDGRARLINPLACVGHGACLAACPVGAIKLVFGTATRGVELPKVNVNFETSHPGVYVVGELGGMGLIKNAIAQARQAGDDIARAGRRGRAGELDAIVVGAGPAGLGSALALMAHGLRVLVLEQSAFGGTITHYPRAKVVMTGNLELPGYGTVRRKTMSKEDLLALWDDIRERTQLPIREGVRVDGLIEEAGRWRVIGDGLDEPAANVILALGRRGAPRQLGVPGEDLPKVSYRMIEPTAFTGRRVLVVGGGNAAADCALGLVGVAGAVGLSYRRAELARLRASVRARIEAAFASGAITPYLGTEVVRITEHHVELRRDHHVESLANDDVIVQIGGTPPNQLLKAIGIELVEKRGEA
;
A
#
# COMPACT_ATOMS: atom_id res chain seq x y z
N MET A 1 -48.04 44.59 -3.49
CA MET A 1 -47.92 43.11 -3.16
C MET A 1 -46.87 42.35 -3.97
N SER A 2 -46.71 42.64 -5.26
CA SER A 2 -45.76 41.88 -6.10
C SER A 2 -44.26 42.08 -5.74
N SER A 3 -43.84 43.30 -5.42
CA SER A 3 -42.44 43.60 -5.05
C SER A 3 -41.98 42.94 -3.73
N PHE A 4 -42.87 42.83 -2.75
CA PHE A 4 -42.57 42.17 -1.47
C PHE A 4 -42.39 40.67 -1.65
N ILE A 5 -43.22 40.01 -2.47
CA ILE A 5 -43.11 38.57 -2.77
C ILE A 5 -41.80 38.29 -3.50
N VAL A 6 -41.41 39.15 -4.44
CA VAL A 6 -40.14 39.01 -5.17
C VAL A 6 -38.93 39.13 -4.23
N ILE A 7 -38.93 40.08 -3.32
CA ILE A 7 -37.85 40.26 -2.33
C ILE A 7 -37.76 39.05 -1.41
N VAL A 8 -38.88 38.57 -0.88
CA VAL A 8 -38.91 37.36 -0.02
C VAL A 8 -38.41 36.13 -0.77
N ALA A 9 -38.81 35.97 -2.05
CA ALA A 9 -38.33 34.86 -2.87
C ALA A 9 -36.81 34.94 -3.13
N LEU A 10 -36.25 36.14 -3.38
CA LEU A 10 -34.80 36.31 -3.58
C LEU A 10 -34.03 36.08 -2.28
N VAL A 11 -34.53 36.57 -1.13
CA VAL A 11 -33.90 36.33 0.17
C VAL A 11 -33.93 34.82 0.52
N ALA A 12 -35.04 34.13 0.25
CA ALA A 12 -35.14 32.69 0.46
C ALA A 12 -34.24 31.90 -0.49
N ALA A 13 -34.18 32.30 -1.76
CA ALA A 13 -33.33 31.66 -2.77
C ALA A 13 -31.83 31.78 -2.46
N ALA A 14 -31.37 32.85 -1.82
CA ALA A 14 -29.99 33.00 -1.39
C ALA A 14 -29.77 32.50 0.05
N GLY A 15 -30.69 32.72 0.95
CA GLY A 15 -30.57 32.39 2.37
C GLY A 15 -30.62 30.89 2.64
N VAL A 16 -31.53 30.16 2.01
CA VAL A 16 -31.64 28.71 2.21
C VAL A 16 -30.37 27.97 1.79
N PRO A 17 -29.78 28.17 0.59
CA PRO A 17 -28.51 27.55 0.22
C PRO A 17 -27.34 27.96 1.13
N TYR A 18 -27.29 29.21 1.58
CA TYR A 18 -26.29 29.70 2.51
C TYR A 18 -26.39 29.02 3.87
N LEU A 19 -27.59 28.90 4.45
CA LEU A 19 -27.79 28.18 5.70
C LEU A 19 -27.51 26.68 5.58
N ALA A 20 -27.91 26.07 4.48
CA ALA A 20 -27.59 24.69 4.20
C ALA A 20 -26.06 24.48 4.07
N TRP A 21 -25.38 25.37 3.34
CA TRP A 21 -23.93 25.34 3.21
C TRP A 21 -23.23 25.52 4.56
N THR A 22 -23.61 26.50 5.39
CA THR A 22 -23.03 26.71 6.72
C THR A 22 -23.25 25.53 7.65
N TRP A 23 -24.43 24.89 7.57
CA TRP A 23 -24.76 23.72 8.37
C TRP A 23 -23.91 22.50 7.95
N ILE A 24 -23.75 22.25 6.62
CA ILE A 24 -22.92 21.21 6.09
C ILE A 24 -21.44 21.44 6.47
N ASP A 25 -20.98 22.67 6.35
CA ASP A 25 -19.62 23.07 6.68
C ASP A 25 -19.32 22.87 8.17
N ARG A 26 -20.20 23.33 9.07
CA ARG A 26 -20.09 23.07 10.51
C ARG A 26 -20.06 21.59 10.85
N ARG A 27 -20.91 20.77 10.19
CA ARG A 27 -20.88 19.31 10.38
C ARG A 27 -19.57 18.69 9.93
N ARG A 28 -19.02 19.12 8.80
CA ARG A 28 -17.73 18.65 8.30
C ARG A 28 -16.58 19.00 9.25
N HIS A 29 -16.55 20.22 9.75
CA HIS A 29 -15.55 20.66 10.72
C HIS A 29 -15.67 19.87 12.03
N GLY A 30 -16.85 19.73 12.60
CA GLY A 30 -17.09 18.96 13.81
C GLY A 30 -16.66 17.51 13.66
N ARG A 31 -16.97 16.88 12.52
CA ARG A 31 -16.52 15.50 12.23
C ARG A 31 -15.01 15.41 12.08
N ALA A 32 -14.37 16.39 11.44
CA ALA A 32 -12.91 16.40 11.29
C ALA A 32 -12.21 16.53 12.66
N THR A 33 -12.73 17.38 13.55
CA THR A 33 -12.22 17.52 14.93
C THR A 33 -12.38 16.23 15.71
N GLN A 34 -13.55 15.60 15.66
CA GLN A 34 -13.81 14.33 16.34
C GLN A 34 -12.85 13.24 15.87
N ILE A 35 -12.69 13.05 14.56
CA ILE A 35 -11.75 12.06 14.01
C ILE A 35 -10.32 12.36 14.48
N HIS A 36 -9.92 13.62 14.49
CA HIS A 36 -8.59 14.02 14.91
C HIS A 36 -8.35 13.68 16.40
N GLU A 37 -9.31 13.96 17.26
CA GLU A 37 -9.27 13.65 18.70
C GLU A 37 -9.23 12.12 18.95
N ASP A 38 -10.13 11.38 18.29
CA ASP A 38 -10.20 9.91 18.39
C ASP A 38 -8.86 9.25 17.97
N ILE A 39 -8.27 9.74 16.89
CA ILE A 39 -6.98 9.23 16.41
C ILE A 39 -5.84 9.67 17.34
N ALA A 40 -5.84 10.91 17.83
CA ALA A 40 -4.83 11.41 18.76
C ALA A 40 -4.82 10.63 20.08
N ALA A 41 -5.99 10.16 20.53
CA ALA A 41 -6.11 9.31 21.73
C ALA A 41 -5.37 7.95 21.60
N LEU A 42 -5.06 7.49 20.37
CA LEU A 42 -4.27 6.28 20.13
C LEU A 42 -2.77 6.46 20.39
N GLY A 43 -2.31 7.68 20.66
CA GLY A 43 -0.92 8.00 20.98
C GLY A 43 0.06 7.62 19.85
N GLU A 44 1.17 6.97 20.21
CA GLU A 44 2.21 6.57 19.23
C GLU A 44 1.70 5.63 18.15
N ASP A 45 0.65 4.89 18.41
CA ASP A 45 0.01 4.00 17.48
C ASP A 45 -0.74 4.74 16.36
N ALA A 46 -1.05 6.03 16.52
CA ALA A 46 -1.63 6.90 15.52
C ALA A 46 -0.61 7.45 14.51
N LEU A 47 0.69 7.26 14.76
CA LEU A 47 1.72 7.82 13.92
C LEU A 47 1.81 7.12 12.55
N PRO A 48 1.90 7.88 11.45
CA PRO A 48 1.96 7.31 10.10
C PRO A 48 3.27 6.55 9.90
N SER A 49 3.16 5.40 9.22
CA SER A 49 4.30 4.53 8.87
C SER A 49 4.69 4.57 7.40
N SER A 50 4.06 5.47 6.64
CA SER A 50 4.26 5.63 5.19
C SER A 50 4.41 7.11 4.84
N LEU A 51 4.65 7.41 3.56
CA LEU A 51 4.66 8.78 3.06
C LEU A 51 3.33 9.49 3.37
N HIS A 52 3.40 10.69 3.95
CA HIS A 52 2.21 11.45 4.35
C HIS A 52 2.48 12.95 4.30
N PRO A 53 1.44 13.80 4.25
CA PRO A 53 1.60 15.25 4.26
C PRO A 53 1.98 15.77 5.66
N ALA A 54 3.06 16.51 5.74
CA ALA A 54 3.34 17.46 6.79
C ALA A 54 2.84 18.83 6.33
N ILE A 55 2.03 19.47 7.14
CA ILE A 55 1.38 20.74 6.82
C ILE A 55 2.00 21.83 7.70
N ASP A 56 2.60 22.83 7.08
CA ASP A 56 3.00 24.02 7.78
C ASP A 56 1.76 24.85 8.12
N LEU A 57 1.48 24.96 9.42
CA LEU A 57 0.29 25.63 9.89
C LEU A 57 0.40 27.17 9.79
N ASP A 58 1.61 27.72 9.78
CA ASP A 58 1.83 29.14 9.66
C ASP A 58 1.57 29.60 8.23
N ASP A 59 1.98 28.81 7.24
CA ASP A 59 1.72 29.08 5.82
C ASP A 59 0.29 28.68 5.38
N CYS A 60 -0.38 27.81 6.13
CA CYS A 60 -1.69 27.30 5.73
C CYS A 60 -2.79 28.36 5.86
N ILE A 61 -3.46 28.69 4.77
CA ILE A 61 -4.60 29.66 4.73
C ILE A 61 -5.98 29.02 4.91
N GLY A 62 -6.07 27.70 5.19
CA GLY A 62 -7.34 27.02 5.42
C GLY A 62 -8.25 26.88 4.18
N SER A 63 -7.73 27.00 2.96
CA SER A 63 -8.53 26.96 1.71
C SER A 63 -9.33 25.67 1.49
N GLY A 64 -8.98 24.58 2.19
CA GLY A 64 -9.57 23.25 2.02
C GLY A 64 -9.31 22.58 0.66
N ALA A 65 -8.46 23.16 -0.19
CA ALA A 65 -8.14 22.59 -1.50
C ALA A 65 -7.51 21.20 -1.38
N CYS A 66 -6.62 21.00 -0.41
CA CYS A 66 -5.99 19.70 -0.11
C CYS A 66 -7.00 18.65 0.36
N VAL A 67 -8.04 19.06 1.13
CA VAL A 67 -9.12 18.16 1.59
C VAL A 67 -9.96 17.70 0.41
N ARG A 68 -10.33 18.61 -0.50
CA ARG A 68 -11.12 18.28 -1.70
C ARG A 68 -10.34 17.48 -2.73
N ALA A 69 -9.02 17.67 -2.82
CA ALA A 69 -8.17 16.97 -3.77
C ALA A 69 -7.82 15.55 -3.32
N CYS A 70 -7.94 15.24 -2.03
CA CYS A 70 -7.67 13.91 -1.52
C CYS A 70 -8.73 12.91 -2.02
N PRO A 71 -8.39 11.87 -2.79
CA PRO A 71 -9.34 10.88 -3.24
C PRO A 71 -9.84 9.97 -2.10
N GLU A 72 -9.06 9.88 -1.02
CA GLU A 72 -9.45 9.17 0.20
C GLU A 72 -10.15 10.15 1.14
N GLN A 73 -11.36 9.81 1.55
CA GLN A 73 -12.13 10.65 2.47
C GLN A 73 -11.58 10.57 3.90
N GLU A 74 -11.77 11.63 4.67
CA GLU A 74 -11.44 11.68 6.10
C GLU A 74 -9.95 11.49 6.44
N ILE A 75 -9.05 11.79 5.50
CA ILE A 75 -7.60 11.82 5.72
C ILE A 75 -7.14 13.20 6.16
N LEU A 76 -7.63 14.23 5.47
CA LEU A 76 -7.38 15.62 5.75
C LEU A 76 -8.70 16.31 6.15
N GLY A 77 -8.63 17.22 7.11
CA GLY A 77 -9.76 18.02 7.55
C GLY A 77 -9.34 19.45 7.84
N ILE A 78 -10.32 20.33 7.97
CA ILE A 78 -10.11 21.68 8.48
C ILE A 78 -10.47 21.67 9.97
N THR A 79 -9.53 22.00 10.83
CA THR A 79 -9.72 22.20 12.27
C THR A 79 -9.06 23.52 12.64
N ASP A 80 -9.71 24.32 13.44
CA ASP A 80 -9.25 25.67 13.84
C ASP A 80 -8.86 26.55 12.65
N GLY A 81 -9.60 26.46 11.54
CA GLY A 81 -9.35 27.23 10.32
C GLY A 81 -8.13 26.82 9.50
N ARG A 82 -7.44 25.74 9.86
CA ARG A 82 -6.24 25.22 9.18
C ARG A 82 -6.44 23.77 8.74
N ALA A 83 -5.75 23.37 7.67
CA ALA A 83 -5.76 21.98 7.26
C ALA A 83 -4.92 21.14 8.23
N ARG A 84 -5.40 19.96 8.60
CA ARG A 84 -4.67 18.97 9.41
C ARG A 84 -4.80 17.57 8.82
N LEU A 85 -3.80 16.75 9.08
CA LEU A 85 -3.85 15.32 8.84
C LEU A 85 -4.63 14.67 10.00
N ILE A 86 -5.95 14.48 9.79
CA ILE A 86 -6.86 14.00 10.85
C ILE A 86 -6.86 12.48 10.99
N ASN A 87 -6.54 11.74 9.91
CA ASN A 87 -6.39 10.28 9.96
C ASN A 87 -5.11 9.82 9.24
N PRO A 88 -3.94 9.93 9.88
CA PRO A 88 -2.66 9.53 9.30
C PRO A 88 -2.57 8.04 9.00
N LEU A 89 -3.30 7.19 9.74
CA LEU A 89 -3.25 5.73 9.57
C LEU A 89 -3.87 5.24 8.25
N ALA A 90 -4.80 6.02 7.69
CA ALA A 90 -5.45 5.72 6.43
C ALA A 90 -4.78 6.42 5.23
N CYS A 91 -3.80 7.29 5.47
CA CYS A 91 -3.07 7.99 4.40
C CYS A 91 -2.22 7.00 3.58
N VAL A 92 -2.32 7.07 2.25
CA VAL A 92 -1.56 6.23 1.31
C VAL A 92 -0.48 7.00 0.54
N GLY A 93 -0.29 8.29 0.85
CA GLY A 93 0.83 9.09 0.33
C GLY A 93 0.76 9.46 -1.15
N HIS A 94 -0.43 9.57 -1.77
CA HIS A 94 -0.54 9.84 -3.22
C HIS A 94 -0.24 11.28 -3.66
N GLY A 95 -0.03 12.22 -2.73
CA GLY A 95 0.48 13.56 -3.02
C GLY A 95 -0.49 14.55 -3.66
N ALA A 96 -1.78 14.21 -3.87
CA ALA A 96 -2.75 15.13 -4.45
C ALA A 96 -2.96 16.40 -3.59
N CYS A 97 -2.82 16.28 -2.28
CA CYS A 97 -2.87 17.41 -1.35
C CYS A 97 -1.72 18.40 -1.55
N LEU A 98 -0.50 17.91 -1.81
CA LEU A 98 0.67 18.75 -2.13
C LEU A 98 0.41 19.54 -3.43
N ALA A 99 0.00 18.85 -4.49
CA ALA A 99 -0.25 19.47 -5.80
C ALA A 99 -1.40 20.49 -5.78
N ALA A 100 -2.37 20.32 -4.88
CA ALA A 100 -3.53 21.20 -4.78
C ALA A 100 -3.34 22.39 -3.81
N CYS A 101 -2.24 22.44 -3.05
CA CYS A 101 -2.02 23.52 -2.09
C CYS A 101 -1.66 24.83 -2.82
N PRO A 102 -2.47 25.88 -2.71
CA PRO A 102 -2.25 27.13 -3.46
C PRO A 102 -1.07 27.95 -2.92
N VAL A 103 -0.63 27.67 -1.68
CA VAL A 103 0.43 28.42 -0.99
C VAL A 103 1.67 27.57 -0.70
N GLY A 104 1.71 26.32 -1.13
CA GLY A 104 2.88 25.45 -0.91
C GLY A 104 3.10 25.00 0.54
N ALA A 105 2.11 25.14 1.42
CA ALA A 105 2.21 24.81 2.84
C ALA A 105 2.28 23.31 3.14
N ILE A 106 2.40 22.44 2.13
CA ILE A 106 2.41 20.98 2.30
C ILE A 106 3.70 20.39 1.76
N LYS A 107 4.34 19.55 2.57
CA LYS A 107 5.45 18.68 2.16
C LYS A 107 5.06 17.23 2.39
N LEU A 108 5.57 16.31 1.57
CA LEU A 108 5.42 14.88 1.84
C LEU A 108 6.67 14.39 2.58
N VAL A 109 6.44 13.71 3.70
CA VAL A 109 7.51 13.25 4.59
C VAL A 109 7.32 11.79 4.98
N PHE A 110 8.41 11.11 5.37
CA PHE A 110 8.40 9.77 5.94
C PHE A 110 8.60 9.83 7.45
N GLY A 111 7.82 9.03 8.18
CA GLY A 111 7.90 8.99 9.64
C GLY A 111 7.47 10.30 10.31
N THR A 112 7.68 10.37 11.59
CA THR A 112 7.43 11.55 12.42
C THR A 112 8.65 11.80 13.31
N ALA A 113 8.68 12.91 14.04
CA ALA A 113 9.75 13.20 14.98
C ALA A 113 10.01 12.08 16.00
N THR A 114 8.92 11.36 16.38
CA THR A 114 8.99 10.28 17.39
C THR A 114 9.06 8.88 16.80
N ARG A 115 8.55 8.67 15.56
CA ARG A 115 8.54 7.37 14.89
C ARG A 115 9.29 7.43 13.56
N GLY A 116 10.44 6.78 13.50
CA GLY A 116 11.21 6.63 12.28
C GLY A 116 10.67 5.56 11.36
N VAL A 117 11.01 5.68 10.08
CA VAL A 117 10.79 4.67 9.03
C VAL A 117 12.13 4.33 8.40
N GLU A 118 12.57 3.08 8.55
CA GLU A 118 13.79 2.61 7.87
C GLU A 118 13.53 2.48 6.36
N LEU A 119 14.33 3.14 5.56
CA LEU A 119 14.31 3.10 4.10
C LEU A 119 15.73 2.89 3.55
N PRO A 120 15.89 2.24 2.39
CA PRO A 120 17.16 2.18 1.69
C PRO A 120 17.65 3.59 1.36
N LYS A 121 18.94 3.85 1.61
CA LYS A 121 19.59 5.09 1.20
C LYS A 121 19.87 5.03 -0.30
N VAL A 122 19.23 5.92 -1.03
CA VAL A 122 19.38 6.03 -2.48
C VAL A 122 19.63 7.49 -2.87
N ASN A 123 20.28 7.69 -4.03
CA ASN A 123 20.41 9.00 -4.63
C ASN A 123 19.09 9.41 -5.36
N VAL A 124 19.12 10.57 -6.00
CA VAL A 124 17.95 11.11 -6.74
C VAL A 124 17.48 10.21 -7.89
N ASN A 125 18.33 9.33 -8.40
CA ASN A 125 18.04 8.36 -9.47
C ASN A 125 17.76 6.94 -8.95
N PHE A 126 17.59 6.80 -7.63
CA PHE A 126 17.32 5.53 -6.94
C PHE A 126 18.49 4.54 -6.91
N GLU A 127 19.72 4.97 -7.24
CA GLU A 127 20.92 4.18 -7.05
C GLU A 127 21.33 4.18 -5.58
N THR A 128 21.74 3.03 -5.06
CA THR A 128 22.24 2.86 -3.70
C THR A 128 23.71 3.32 -3.57
N SER A 129 24.31 3.14 -2.40
CA SER A 129 25.77 3.32 -2.21
C SER A 129 26.60 2.31 -3.02
N HIS A 130 25.99 1.25 -3.53
CA HIS A 130 26.64 0.25 -4.40
C HIS A 130 26.40 0.61 -5.86
N PRO A 131 27.46 0.96 -6.62
CA PRO A 131 27.31 1.39 -8.02
C PRO A 131 26.67 0.31 -8.88
N GLY A 132 25.60 0.66 -9.60
CA GLY A 132 24.82 -0.28 -10.44
C GLY A 132 23.72 -1.03 -9.68
N VAL A 133 23.53 -0.80 -8.38
CA VAL A 133 22.40 -1.36 -7.62
C VAL A 133 21.37 -0.27 -7.32
N TYR A 134 20.16 -0.48 -7.77
CA TYR A 134 19.04 0.46 -7.65
C TYR A 134 17.92 -0.12 -6.81
N VAL A 135 17.18 0.74 -6.10
CA VAL A 135 16.00 0.36 -5.32
C VAL A 135 14.82 1.20 -5.78
N VAL A 136 13.76 0.57 -6.26
CA VAL A 136 12.57 1.25 -6.81
C VAL A 136 11.27 0.71 -6.23
N GLY A 137 10.22 1.52 -6.33
CA GLY A 137 8.86 1.16 -5.92
C GLY A 137 8.62 1.27 -4.41
N GLU A 138 7.73 0.43 -3.89
CA GLU A 138 7.29 0.49 -2.49
C GLU A 138 8.43 0.28 -1.49
N LEU A 139 9.49 -0.41 -1.88
CA LEU A 139 10.69 -0.61 -1.07
C LEU A 139 11.35 0.73 -0.70
N GLY A 140 11.36 1.69 -1.62
CA GLY A 140 11.80 3.07 -1.37
C GLY A 140 10.77 3.95 -0.65
N GLY A 141 9.66 3.37 -0.15
CA GLY A 141 8.66 4.07 0.64
C GLY A 141 7.42 4.57 -0.12
N MET A 142 7.35 4.45 -1.45
CA MET A 142 6.24 4.95 -2.26
C MET A 142 5.37 3.82 -2.83
N GLY A 143 4.18 3.61 -2.26
CA GLY A 143 3.30 2.48 -2.52
C GLY A 143 2.30 2.62 -3.66
N LEU A 144 2.39 3.63 -4.54
CA LEU A 144 1.47 3.82 -5.66
C LEU A 144 2.04 3.28 -6.98
N ILE A 145 1.21 2.57 -7.75
CA ILE A 145 1.61 1.95 -9.03
C ILE A 145 2.23 2.99 -9.98
N LYS A 146 1.59 4.15 -10.16
CA LYS A 146 2.13 5.21 -11.03
C LYS A 146 3.51 5.69 -10.58
N ASN A 147 3.71 5.85 -9.27
CA ASN A 147 4.98 6.29 -8.72
C ASN A 147 6.06 5.21 -8.88
N ALA A 148 5.69 3.95 -8.64
CA ALA A 148 6.59 2.81 -8.83
C ALA A 148 7.09 2.72 -10.27
N ILE A 149 6.20 2.90 -11.26
CA ILE A 149 6.55 2.91 -12.69
C ILE A 149 7.40 4.14 -13.04
N ALA A 150 7.09 5.33 -12.49
CA ALA A 150 7.87 6.54 -12.74
C ALA A 150 9.31 6.43 -12.19
N GLN A 151 9.47 5.91 -10.97
CA GLN A 151 10.79 5.63 -10.38
C GLN A 151 11.56 4.60 -11.19
N ALA A 152 10.89 3.53 -11.60
CA ALA A 152 11.47 2.48 -12.41
C ALA A 152 12.01 3.02 -13.75
N ARG A 153 11.24 3.90 -14.42
CA ARG A 153 11.68 4.58 -15.64
C ARG A 153 12.90 5.45 -15.38
N GLN A 154 12.87 6.26 -14.33
CA GLN A 154 13.99 7.14 -13.98
C GLN A 154 15.28 6.35 -13.69
N ALA A 155 15.20 5.25 -12.96
CA ALA A 155 16.33 4.35 -12.73
C ALA A 155 16.84 3.71 -14.04
N GLY A 156 15.93 3.25 -14.91
CA GLY A 156 16.27 2.70 -16.22
C GLY A 156 16.97 3.71 -17.13
N ASP A 157 16.48 4.95 -17.15
CA ASP A 157 17.11 6.06 -17.90
C ASP A 157 18.50 6.40 -17.36
N ASP A 158 18.70 6.30 -16.05
CA ASP A 158 20.00 6.53 -15.40
C ASP A 158 21.00 5.42 -15.75
N ILE A 159 20.60 4.15 -15.67
CA ILE A 159 21.41 3.01 -16.09
C ILE A 159 21.86 3.14 -17.53
N ALA A 160 20.93 3.54 -18.41
CA ALA A 160 21.25 3.75 -19.85
C ALA A 160 22.26 4.86 -20.05
N ARG A 161 22.15 5.98 -19.31
CA ARG A 161 23.10 7.11 -19.34
C ARG A 161 24.46 6.76 -18.76
N ALA A 162 24.50 5.99 -17.67
CA ALA A 162 25.73 5.53 -17.05
C ALA A 162 26.57 4.63 -17.96
N GLY A 163 25.94 4.03 -18.98
CA GLY A 163 26.62 3.23 -20.00
C GLY A 163 27.22 1.92 -19.50
N ARG A 164 26.85 1.48 -18.30
CA ARG A 164 27.34 0.24 -17.69
C ARG A 164 26.67 -0.96 -18.37
N ARG A 165 27.42 -1.69 -19.18
CA ARG A 165 26.95 -2.83 -19.98
C ARG A 165 27.52 -4.14 -19.50
N GLY A 166 26.77 -5.24 -19.68
CA GLY A 166 27.26 -6.60 -19.52
C GLY A 166 28.28 -6.98 -20.60
N ARG A 167 29.19 -7.89 -20.27
CA ARG A 167 30.13 -8.47 -21.24
C ARG A 167 29.37 -9.38 -22.22
N ALA A 168 30.09 -9.95 -23.16
CA ALA A 168 29.52 -10.96 -24.05
C ALA A 168 29.01 -12.15 -23.21
N GLY A 169 27.72 -12.49 -23.38
CA GLY A 169 27.03 -13.53 -22.62
C GLY A 169 26.46 -13.10 -21.27
N GLU A 170 26.75 -11.88 -20.76
CA GLU A 170 26.18 -11.36 -19.52
C GLU A 170 24.97 -10.46 -19.79
N LEU A 171 24.08 -10.30 -18.80
CA LEU A 171 22.98 -9.35 -18.83
C LEU A 171 23.47 -7.92 -18.55
N ASP A 172 22.83 -6.95 -19.18
CA ASP A 172 23.07 -5.53 -18.87
C ASP A 172 22.40 -5.16 -17.55
N ALA A 173 21.24 -5.76 -17.26
CA ALA A 173 20.56 -5.59 -15.98
C ALA A 173 19.72 -6.80 -15.60
N ILE A 174 19.65 -7.08 -14.29
CA ILE A 174 18.68 -7.99 -13.69
C ILE A 174 17.71 -7.16 -12.83
N VAL A 175 16.40 -7.41 -13.01
CA VAL A 175 15.35 -6.81 -12.20
C VAL A 175 14.80 -7.87 -11.26
N VAL A 176 14.86 -7.62 -9.96
CA VAL A 176 14.39 -8.54 -8.92
C VAL A 176 13.02 -8.10 -8.43
N GLY A 177 12.01 -8.90 -8.76
CA GLY A 177 10.59 -8.65 -8.50
C GLY A 177 9.83 -8.20 -9.77
N ALA A 178 8.69 -8.82 -10.05
CA ALA A 178 7.84 -8.58 -11.23
C ALA A 178 6.51 -7.87 -10.89
N GLY A 179 6.50 -7.06 -9.83
CA GLY A 179 5.43 -6.10 -9.55
C GLY A 179 5.49 -4.88 -10.48
N PRO A 180 4.66 -3.85 -10.23
CA PRO A 180 4.61 -2.65 -11.08
C PRO A 180 5.96 -1.95 -11.28
N ALA A 181 6.80 -1.89 -10.22
CA ALA A 181 8.14 -1.31 -10.32
C ALA A 181 9.05 -2.15 -11.21
N GLY A 182 9.04 -3.48 -11.06
CA GLY A 182 9.85 -4.37 -11.88
C GLY A 182 9.44 -4.35 -13.34
N LEU A 183 8.13 -4.38 -13.61
CA LEU A 183 7.60 -4.23 -14.97
C LEU A 183 8.07 -2.91 -15.61
N GLY A 184 7.89 -1.80 -14.89
CA GLY A 184 8.32 -0.48 -15.37
C GLY A 184 9.81 -0.40 -15.62
N SER A 185 10.64 -1.03 -14.76
CA SER A 185 12.10 -1.10 -14.91
C SER A 185 12.50 -1.87 -16.16
N ALA A 186 11.93 -3.05 -16.36
CA ALA A 186 12.26 -3.89 -17.51
C ALA A 186 11.88 -3.19 -18.82
N LEU A 187 10.69 -2.59 -18.90
CA LEU A 187 10.25 -1.84 -20.07
C LEU A 187 11.17 -0.65 -20.38
N ALA A 188 11.57 0.10 -19.36
CA ALA A 188 12.49 1.23 -19.53
C ALA A 188 13.86 0.77 -20.06
N LEU A 189 14.42 -0.26 -19.48
CA LEU A 189 15.71 -0.83 -19.88
C LEU A 189 15.65 -1.41 -21.31
N MET A 190 14.58 -2.15 -21.65
CA MET A 190 14.37 -2.71 -22.99
C MET A 190 14.19 -1.61 -24.05
N ALA A 191 13.51 -0.51 -23.72
CA ALA A 191 13.37 0.64 -24.62
C ALA A 191 14.73 1.30 -24.96
N HIS A 192 15.73 1.17 -24.08
CA HIS A 192 17.12 1.58 -24.33
C HIS A 192 17.99 0.47 -24.98
N GLY A 193 17.39 -0.64 -25.40
CA GLY A 193 18.09 -1.76 -26.05
C GLY A 193 19.01 -2.53 -25.13
N LEU A 194 18.73 -2.56 -23.81
CA LEU A 194 19.50 -3.30 -22.81
C LEU A 194 19.02 -4.75 -22.75
N ARG A 195 19.95 -5.69 -22.54
CA ARG A 195 19.66 -7.11 -22.24
C ARG A 195 19.22 -7.26 -20.80
N VAL A 196 17.97 -7.58 -20.60
CA VAL A 196 17.33 -7.60 -19.27
C VAL A 196 16.79 -8.98 -18.96
N LEU A 197 16.78 -9.36 -17.68
CA LEU A 197 16.04 -10.49 -17.15
C LEU A 197 15.29 -10.03 -15.91
N VAL A 198 14.01 -10.36 -15.82
CA VAL A 198 13.19 -10.14 -14.63
C VAL A 198 13.11 -11.46 -13.86
N LEU A 199 13.37 -11.42 -12.56
CA LEU A 199 13.27 -12.57 -11.64
C LEU A 199 12.10 -12.32 -10.68
N GLU A 200 11.20 -13.30 -10.58
CA GLU A 200 10.05 -13.21 -9.67
C GLU A 200 9.95 -14.51 -8.85
N GLN A 201 9.85 -14.37 -7.53
CA GLN A 201 9.77 -15.51 -6.62
C GLN A 201 8.44 -16.26 -6.68
N SER A 202 7.36 -15.59 -7.11
CA SER A 202 6.01 -16.14 -7.16
C SER A 202 5.48 -16.07 -8.60
N ALA A 203 4.48 -15.23 -8.84
CA ALA A 203 3.86 -15.03 -10.14
C ALA A 203 3.98 -13.57 -10.60
N PHE A 204 4.01 -13.38 -11.92
CA PHE A 204 4.01 -12.08 -12.56
C PHE A 204 2.85 -11.19 -12.06
N GLY A 205 3.14 -9.93 -11.77
CA GLY A 205 2.21 -8.98 -11.15
C GLY A 205 2.47 -8.78 -9.65
N GLY A 206 3.30 -9.60 -9.01
CA GLY A 206 3.75 -9.46 -7.63
C GLY A 206 2.57 -9.41 -6.64
N THR A 207 2.57 -8.46 -5.71
CA THR A 207 1.53 -8.34 -4.66
C THR A 207 0.10 -8.21 -5.21
N ILE A 208 -0.09 -7.72 -6.45
CA ILE A 208 -1.42 -7.53 -7.04
C ILE A 208 -2.12 -8.88 -7.25
N THR A 209 -1.38 -9.93 -7.59
CA THR A 209 -1.94 -11.30 -7.77
C THR A 209 -2.63 -11.80 -6.51
N HIS A 210 -2.23 -11.31 -5.35
CA HIS A 210 -2.72 -11.70 -4.03
C HIS A 210 -3.84 -10.80 -3.48
N TYR A 211 -4.30 -9.82 -4.25
CA TYR A 211 -5.45 -9.03 -3.84
C TYR A 211 -6.74 -9.86 -3.92
N PRO A 212 -7.71 -9.60 -3.04
CA PRO A 212 -9.04 -10.18 -3.17
C PRO A 212 -9.65 -9.88 -4.54
N ARG A 213 -10.55 -10.78 -4.98
CA ARG A 213 -11.30 -10.60 -6.22
C ARG A 213 -12.06 -9.27 -6.23
N ALA A 214 -12.17 -8.66 -7.41
CA ALA A 214 -12.84 -7.38 -7.66
C ALA A 214 -12.30 -6.19 -6.83
N LYS A 215 -11.12 -6.32 -6.22
CA LYS A 215 -10.50 -5.19 -5.50
C LYS A 215 -10.19 -4.06 -6.46
N VAL A 216 -10.68 -2.86 -6.14
CA VAL A 216 -10.33 -1.64 -6.88
C VAL A 216 -8.93 -1.19 -6.50
N VAL A 217 -8.09 -1.00 -7.51
CA VAL A 217 -6.69 -0.59 -7.40
C VAL A 217 -6.52 0.80 -8.02
N MET A 218 -5.85 1.70 -7.31
CA MET A 218 -5.51 3.03 -7.82
C MET A 218 -4.27 2.91 -8.72
N THR A 219 -4.46 3.09 -10.01
CA THR A 219 -3.37 3.00 -11.01
C THR A 219 -2.80 4.37 -11.36
N GLY A 220 -3.66 5.38 -11.48
CA GLY A 220 -3.32 6.65 -12.11
C GLY A 220 -3.05 6.49 -13.61
N ASN A 221 -2.57 7.54 -14.27
CA ASN A 221 -2.09 7.42 -15.64
C ASN A 221 -0.70 6.78 -15.62
N LEU A 222 -0.52 5.74 -16.45
CA LEU A 222 0.73 4.98 -16.56
C LEU A 222 1.38 5.25 -17.91
N GLU A 223 2.64 5.65 -17.89
CA GLU A 223 3.48 5.76 -19.08
C GLU A 223 4.42 4.57 -19.11
N LEU A 224 4.21 3.68 -20.04
CA LEU A 224 4.90 2.40 -20.17
C LEU A 224 5.78 2.40 -21.43
N PRO A 225 7.11 2.53 -21.29
CA PRO A 225 8.02 2.50 -22.44
C PRO A 225 7.82 1.24 -23.29
N GLY A 226 7.82 1.40 -24.62
CA GLY A 226 7.60 0.30 -25.56
C GLY A 226 6.16 -0.22 -25.66
N TYR A 227 5.26 0.18 -24.76
CA TYR A 227 3.85 -0.22 -24.80
C TYR A 227 2.90 0.96 -25.08
N GLY A 228 3.09 2.10 -24.39
CA GLY A 228 2.27 3.30 -24.53
C GLY A 228 1.71 3.84 -23.22
N THR A 229 0.68 4.69 -23.30
CA THR A 229 0.06 5.34 -22.16
C THR A 229 -1.30 4.75 -21.83
N VAL A 230 -1.48 4.31 -20.59
CA VAL A 230 -2.76 3.84 -20.06
C VAL A 230 -3.39 4.95 -19.22
N ARG A 231 -4.55 5.46 -19.62
CA ARG A 231 -5.26 6.59 -18.98
C ARG A 231 -6.45 6.09 -18.16
N ARG A 232 -6.17 5.41 -17.04
CA ARG A 232 -7.20 4.95 -16.10
C ARG A 232 -6.78 5.28 -14.67
N LYS A 233 -7.64 5.98 -13.91
CA LYS A 233 -7.34 6.35 -12.51
C LYS A 233 -7.43 5.15 -11.57
N THR A 234 -8.36 4.25 -11.84
CA THR A 234 -8.61 3.03 -11.07
C THR A 234 -8.91 1.88 -12.02
N MET A 235 -8.58 0.67 -11.60
CA MET A 235 -8.88 -0.57 -12.31
C MET A 235 -9.29 -1.63 -11.29
N SER A 236 -10.07 -2.64 -11.71
CA SER A 236 -10.20 -3.85 -10.91
C SER A 236 -8.86 -4.62 -10.88
N LYS A 237 -8.69 -5.51 -9.90
CA LYS A 237 -7.54 -6.42 -9.88
C LYS A 237 -7.42 -7.19 -11.21
N GLU A 238 -8.53 -7.72 -11.67
CA GLU A 238 -8.62 -8.55 -12.87
C GLU A 238 -8.23 -7.76 -14.12
N ASP A 239 -8.78 -6.56 -14.31
CA ASP A 239 -8.43 -5.69 -15.45
C ASP A 239 -6.94 -5.31 -15.42
N LEU A 240 -6.40 -5.10 -14.23
CA LEU A 240 -4.99 -4.74 -14.08
C LEU A 240 -4.07 -5.92 -14.39
N LEU A 241 -4.41 -7.13 -13.98
CA LEU A 241 -3.65 -8.33 -14.32
C LEU A 241 -3.75 -8.64 -15.82
N ALA A 242 -4.93 -8.52 -16.41
CA ALA A 242 -5.11 -8.67 -17.86
C ALA A 242 -4.28 -7.64 -18.64
N LEU A 243 -4.19 -6.40 -18.17
CA LEU A 243 -3.30 -5.38 -18.75
C LEU A 243 -1.82 -5.80 -18.64
N TRP A 244 -1.38 -6.36 -17.50
CA TRP A 244 -0.01 -6.83 -17.30
C TRP A 244 0.31 -7.98 -18.25
N ASP A 245 -0.60 -8.91 -18.45
CA ASP A 245 -0.44 -10.04 -19.37
C ASP A 245 -0.33 -9.53 -20.84
N ASP A 246 -1.20 -8.61 -21.25
CA ASP A 246 -1.11 -7.97 -22.59
C ASP A 246 0.23 -7.25 -22.79
N ILE A 247 0.73 -6.53 -21.78
CA ILE A 247 2.05 -5.89 -21.83
C ILE A 247 3.14 -6.95 -21.98
N ARG A 248 3.12 -8.00 -21.15
CA ARG A 248 4.10 -9.10 -21.19
C ARG A 248 4.18 -9.73 -22.56
N GLU A 249 3.03 -10.05 -23.17
CA GLU A 249 2.94 -10.67 -24.48
C GLU A 249 3.44 -9.74 -25.59
N ARG A 250 2.96 -8.50 -25.61
CA ARG A 250 3.30 -7.55 -26.69
C ARG A 250 4.74 -7.06 -26.65
N THR A 251 5.32 -6.96 -25.48
CA THR A 251 6.72 -6.53 -25.31
C THR A 251 7.70 -7.69 -25.25
N GLN A 252 7.22 -8.92 -25.22
CA GLN A 252 8.06 -10.12 -25.06
C GLN A 252 8.95 -10.01 -23.82
N LEU A 253 8.34 -9.62 -22.69
CA LEU A 253 9.05 -9.36 -21.45
C LEU A 253 9.84 -10.58 -20.99
N PRO A 254 11.19 -10.50 -20.85
CA PRO A 254 12.02 -11.62 -20.43
C PRO A 254 11.90 -11.83 -18.91
N ILE A 255 11.05 -12.75 -18.51
CA ILE A 255 10.76 -13.04 -17.10
C ILE A 255 10.96 -14.51 -16.78
N ARG A 256 11.54 -14.78 -15.59
CA ARG A 256 11.65 -16.10 -14.98
C ARG A 256 10.91 -16.07 -13.64
N GLU A 257 9.83 -16.82 -13.57
CA GLU A 257 8.99 -16.95 -12.37
C GLU A 257 9.44 -18.15 -11.51
N GLY A 258 9.05 -18.16 -10.23
CA GLY A 258 9.43 -19.23 -9.30
C GLY A 258 10.87 -19.15 -8.82
N VAL A 259 11.56 -18.03 -9.02
CA VAL A 259 12.97 -17.84 -8.68
C VAL A 259 13.11 -16.83 -7.54
N ARG A 260 13.57 -17.29 -6.39
CA ARG A 260 13.86 -16.42 -5.24
C ARG A 260 15.32 -15.98 -5.29
N VAL A 261 15.54 -14.67 -5.15
CA VAL A 261 16.87 -14.09 -4.99
C VAL A 261 17.20 -14.00 -3.50
N ASP A 262 18.33 -14.57 -3.11
CA ASP A 262 18.79 -14.64 -1.72
C ASP A 262 19.94 -13.65 -1.43
N GLY A 263 20.63 -13.17 -2.47
CA GLY A 263 21.74 -12.24 -2.29
C GLY A 263 22.30 -11.65 -3.59
N LEU A 264 23.19 -10.69 -3.42
CA LEU A 264 24.04 -10.13 -4.47
C LEU A 264 25.49 -10.24 -4.02
N ILE A 265 26.38 -10.64 -4.94
CA ILE A 265 27.82 -10.67 -4.72
C ILE A 265 28.47 -9.74 -5.73
N GLU A 266 29.34 -8.85 -5.24
CA GLU A 266 30.14 -7.97 -6.09
C GLU A 266 31.44 -8.67 -6.49
N GLU A 267 31.69 -8.77 -7.80
CA GLU A 267 32.92 -9.31 -8.35
C GLU A 267 33.45 -8.37 -9.45
N ALA A 268 34.61 -7.78 -9.20
CA ALA A 268 35.29 -6.90 -10.15
C ALA A 268 34.40 -5.75 -10.72
N GLY A 269 33.61 -5.11 -9.87
CA GLY A 269 32.69 -4.02 -10.21
C GLY A 269 31.43 -4.45 -10.96
N ARG A 270 31.07 -5.72 -10.84
CA ARG A 270 29.86 -6.33 -11.40
C ARG A 270 29.11 -7.11 -10.34
N TRP A 271 27.88 -7.48 -10.64
CA TRP A 271 27.00 -8.15 -9.72
C TRP A 271 26.71 -9.57 -10.16
N ARG A 272 26.73 -10.50 -9.24
CA ARG A 272 26.16 -11.82 -9.39
C ARG A 272 24.93 -11.92 -8.52
N VAL A 273 23.82 -12.25 -9.14
CA VAL A 273 22.51 -12.41 -8.45
C VAL A 273 22.40 -13.87 -8.07
N ILE A 274 22.32 -14.13 -6.76
CA ILE A 274 22.34 -15.47 -6.19
C ILE A 274 20.96 -15.83 -5.64
N GLY A 275 20.53 -17.06 -5.88
CA GLY A 275 19.29 -17.63 -5.37
C GLY A 275 19.30 -19.15 -5.44
N ASP A 276 18.16 -19.77 -5.17
CA ASP A 276 18.00 -21.21 -5.25
C ASP A 276 18.14 -21.68 -6.71
N GLY A 277 19.27 -22.35 -7.02
CA GLY A 277 19.63 -22.74 -8.38
C GLY A 277 19.92 -21.59 -9.34
N LEU A 278 20.08 -20.36 -8.83
CA LEU A 278 20.37 -19.15 -9.59
C LEU A 278 21.76 -18.63 -9.30
N ASP A 279 22.49 -18.33 -10.36
CA ASP A 279 23.78 -17.65 -10.31
C ASP A 279 23.99 -16.90 -11.65
N GLU A 280 23.48 -15.67 -11.73
CA GLU A 280 23.43 -14.91 -12.98
C GLU A 280 24.25 -13.61 -12.87
N PRO A 281 25.23 -13.39 -13.75
CA PRO A 281 26.01 -12.15 -13.77
C PRO A 281 25.27 -11.03 -14.49
N ALA A 282 25.36 -9.81 -13.93
CA ALA A 282 24.81 -8.61 -14.53
C ALA A 282 25.68 -7.37 -14.25
N ALA A 283 25.63 -6.40 -15.16
CA ALA A 283 26.27 -5.10 -14.93
C ALA A 283 25.51 -4.23 -13.95
N ASN A 284 24.19 -4.35 -13.90
CA ASN A 284 23.31 -3.59 -13.02
C ASN A 284 22.24 -4.50 -12.41
N VAL A 285 21.73 -4.12 -11.22
CA VAL A 285 20.63 -4.81 -10.54
C VAL A 285 19.60 -3.78 -10.07
N ILE A 286 18.32 -4.03 -10.37
CA ILE A 286 17.23 -3.23 -9.84
C ILE A 286 16.43 -4.07 -8.84
N LEU A 287 16.40 -3.65 -7.58
CA LEU A 287 15.60 -4.27 -6.53
C LEU A 287 14.21 -3.65 -6.51
N ALA A 288 13.22 -4.38 -7.06
CA ALA A 288 11.82 -4.03 -7.12
C ALA A 288 10.97 -4.94 -6.21
N LEU A 289 11.51 -5.30 -5.04
CA LEU A 289 11.02 -6.34 -4.13
C LEU A 289 9.68 -5.99 -3.45
N GLY A 290 9.23 -4.73 -3.54
CA GLY A 290 8.13 -4.23 -2.75
C GLY A 290 8.46 -4.20 -1.25
N ARG A 291 7.49 -3.76 -0.44
CA ARG A 291 7.69 -3.60 1.01
C ARG A 291 7.15 -4.78 1.82
N ARG A 292 6.32 -5.60 1.22
CA ARG A 292 5.61 -6.65 1.97
C ARG A 292 6.45 -7.87 2.27
N GLY A 293 7.58 -8.10 1.59
CA GLY A 293 8.46 -9.22 1.86
C GLY A 293 7.71 -10.53 2.17
N ALA A 294 8.13 -11.23 3.21
CA ALA A 294 7.37 -12.35 3.77
C ALA A 294 6.18 -11.85 4.60
N PRO A 295 5.03 -12.55 4.61
CA PRO A 295 3.96 -12.27 5.55
C PRO A 295 4.47 -12.27 6.98
N ARG A 296 4.00 -11.31 7.79
CA ARG A 296 4.32 -11.30 9.21
C ARG A 296 3.61 -12.46 9.88
N GLN A 297 4.37 -13.24 10.64
CA GLN A 297 3.86 -14.35 11.42
C GLN A 297 3.26 -13.87 12.75
N LEU A 298 2.32 -14.64 13.28
CA LEU A 298 1.74 -14.43 14.62
C LEU A 298 2.72 -14.87 15.71
N GLY A 299 3.55 -15.86 15.41
CA GLY A 299 4.50 -16.44 16.37
C GLY A 299 3.82 -17.30 17.43
N VAL A 300 2.72 -17.96 17.09
CA VAL A 300 1.91 -18.78 18.01
C VAL A 300 1.97 -20.27 17.67
N PRO A 301 1.83 -21.17 18.67
CA PRO A 301 1.74 -22.60 18.38
C PRO A 301 0.62 -22.93 17.40
N GLY A 302 0.92 -23.77 16.39
CA GLY A 302 -0.01 -24.22 15.37
C GLY A 302 -0.20 -23.25 14.20
N GLU A 303 0.64 -22.21 14.10
CA GLU A 303 0.61 -21.29 12.95
C GLU A 303 1.04 -21.94 11.63
N ASP A 304 1.76 -23.06 11.70
CA ASP A 304 2.23 -23.86 10.58
C ASP A 304 1.21 -24.91 10.07
N LEU A 305 0.05 -25.00 10.72
CA LEU A 305 -0.99 -25.93 10.31
C LEU A 305 -1.54 -25.59 8.91
N PRO A 306 -1.93 -26.60 8.10
CA PRO A 306 -2.43 -26.40 6.73
C PRO A 306 -3.65 -25.51 6.62
N LYS A 307 -4.43 -25.36 7.69
CA LYS A 307 -5.58 -24.46 7.77
C LYS A 307 -5.23 -22.98 7.90
N VAL A 308 -3.95 -22.66 8.14
CA VAL A 308 -3.49 -21.27 8.28
C VAL A 308 -2.96 -20.78 6.93
N SER A 309 -3.47 -19.66 6.49
CA SER A 309 -3.02 -19.00 5.28
C SER A 309 -2.78 -17.51 5.50
N TYR A 310 -1.88 -16.94 4.72
CA TYR A 310 -1.58 -15.51 4.74
C TYR A 310 -2.20 -14.77 3.55
N ARG A 311 -2.98 -15.48 2.73
CA ARG A 311 -3.54 -14.98 1.48
C ARG A 311 -4.92 -15.57 1.25
N MET A 312 -5.85 -14.74 0.81
CA MET A 312 -7.12 -15.18 0.27
C MET A 312 -7.16 -14.79 -1.21
N ILE A 313 -6.94 -15.76 -2.08
CA ILE A 313 -6.94 -15.53 -3.54
C ILE A 313 -8.36 -15.75 -4.06
N GLU A 314 -8.96 -16.87 -3.70
CA GLU A 314 -10.28 -17.27 -4.18
C GLU A 314 -11.22 -17.55 -2.98
N PRO A 315 -12.23 -16.69 -2.77
CA PRO A 315 -13.18 -16.87 -1.67
C PRO A 315 -13.93 -18.20 -1.70
N THR A 316 -14.22 -18.74 -2.90
CA THR A 316 -14.98 -19.97 -3.07
C THR A 316 -14.29 -21.20 -2.49
N ALA A 317 -12.97 -21.16 -2.27
CA ALA A 317 -12.23 -22.20 -1.56
C ALA A 317 -12.69 -22.38 -0.09
N PHE A 318 -13.35 -21.37 0.46
CA PHE A 318 -13.85 -21.35 1.84
C PHE A 318 -15.37 -21.57 1.94
N THR A 319 -16.01 -22.07 0.87
CA THR A 319 -17.46 -22.27 0.83
C THR A 319 -17.93 -23.16 1.98
N GLY A 320 -18.89 -22.65 2.78
CA GLY A 320 -19.48 -23.35 3.91
C GLY A 320 -18.59 -23.51 5.14
N ARG A 321 -17.33 -23.03 5.11
CA ARG A 321 -16.32 -23.17 6.18
C ARG A 321 -16.43 -22.03 7.20
N ARG A 322 -15.99 -22.28 8.43
CA ARG A 322 -15.85 -21.28 9.49
C ARG A 322 -14.47 -20.66 9.39
N VAL A 323 -14.39 -19.40 8.98
CA VAL A 323 -13.13 -18.71 8.70
C VAL A 323 -12.89 -17.59 9.71
N LEU A 324 -11.71 -17.59 10.34
CA LEU A 324 -11.25 -16.48 11.16
C LEU A 324 -10.22 -15.65 10.38
N VAL A 325 -10.53 -14.39 10.15
CA VAL A 325 -9.56 -13.43 9.60
C VAL A 325 -8.90 -12.70 10.75
N VAL A 326 -7.56 -12.67 10.78
CA VAL A 326 -6.77 -12.01 11.82
C VAL A 326 -6.11 -10.77 11.26
N GLY A 327 -6.46 -9.59 11.80
CA GLY A 327 -5.89 -8.31 11.39
C GLY A 327 -6.89 -7.15 11.49
N GLY A 328 -6.39 -5.91 11.53
CA GLY A 328 -7.22 -4.70 11.71
C GLY A 328 -6.99 -3.63 10.64
N GLY A 329 -6.36 -3.98 9.51
CA GLY A 329 -6.15 -3.08 8.37
C GLY A 329 -7.13 -3.33 7.23
N ASN A 330 -7.08 -2.49 6.19
CA ASN A 330 -7.94 -2.62 5.01
C ASN A 330 -7.86 -4.01 4.35
N ALA A 331 -6.68 -4.65 4.34
CA ALA A 331 -6.52 -5.99 3.77
C ALA A 331 -7.33 -7.05 4.54
N ALA A 332 -7.32 -6.99 5.88
CA ALA A 332 -8.12 -7.89 6.71
C ALA A 332 -9.62 -7.65 6.54
N ALA A 333 -10.04 -6.39 6.54
CA ALA A 333 -11.44 -6.02 6.34
C ALA A 333 -11.95 -6.41 4.94
N ASP A 334 -11.18 -6.13 3.88
CA ASP A 334 -11.51 -6.55 2.50
C ASP A 334 -11.58 -8.08 2.38
N CYS A 335 -10.67 -8.80 3.07
CA CYS A 335 -10.67 -10.26 3.13
C CYS A 335 -11.95 -10.78 3.80
N ALA A 336 -12.28 -10.28 4.99
CA ALA A 336 -13.49 -10.70 5.71
C ALA A 336 -14.78 -10.39 4.92
N LEU A 337 -14.86 -9.19 4.33
CA LEU A 337 -16.00 -8.80 3.48
C LEU A 337 -16.13 -9.66 2.22
N GLY A 338 -15.01 -10.10 1.64
CA GLY A 338 -14.99 -10.99 0.47
C GLY A 338 -15.48 -12.41 0.76
N LEU A 339 -15.50 -12.81 2.03
CA LEU A 339 -15.97 -14.13 2.48
C LEU A 339 -17.48 -14.14 2.83
N VAL A 340 -18.08 -12.95 3.01
CA VAL A 340 -19.52 -12.84 3.30
C VAL A 340 -20.35 -13.43 2.16
N GLY A 341 -21.30 -14.32 2.51
CA GLY A 341 -22.14 -15.02 1.54
C GLY A 341 -21.47 -16.21 0.83
N VAL A 342 -20.21 -16.51 1.15
CA VAL A 342 -19.45 -17.65 0.64
C VAL A 342 -19.10 -18.60 1.78
N ALA A 343 -18.39 -18.12 2.80
CA ALA A 343 -18.09 -18.92 3.98
C ALA A 343 -19.33 -19.18 4.83
N GLY A 344 -19.35 -20.28 5.56
CA GLY A 344 -20.44 -20.63 6.47
C GLY A 344 -20.51 -19.70 7.69
N ALA A 345 -19.34 -19.23 8.15
CA ALA A 345 -19.22 -18.21 9.18
C ALA A 345 -17.91 -17.44 8.99
N VAL A 346 -17.94 -16.13 9.24
CA VAL A 346 -16.77 -15.25 9.16
C VAL A 346 -16.56 -14.54 10.48
N GLY A 347 -15.37 -14.68 11.08
CA GLY A 347 -14.92 -13.92 12.22
C GLY A 347 -13.81 -12.95 11.84
N LEU A 348 -13.74 -11.79 12.48
CA LEU A 348 -12.62 -10.85 12.36
C LEU A 348 -12.00 -10.59 13.74
N SER A 349 -10.78 -11.09 13.94
CA SER A 349 -10.01 -10.87 15.18
C SER A 349 -9.02 -9.73 15.00
N TYR A 350 -9.01 -8.81 15.96
CA TYR A 350 -8.05 -7.73 16.00
C TYR A 350 -7.66 -7.38 17.43
N ARG A 351 -6.36 -7.16 17.67
CA ARG A 351 -5.80 -6.91 19.02
C ARG A 351 -6.27 -5.62 19.69
N ARG A 352 -6.86 -4.68 18.97
CA ARG A 352 -7.39 -3.44 19.51
C ARG A 352 -8.92 -3.49 19.54
N ALA A 353 -9.50 -2.64 20.40
CA ALA A 353 -10.95 -2.51 20.51
C ALA A 353 -11.58 -1.88 19.27
N GLU A 354 -10.82 -1.13 18.46
CA GLU A 354 -11.33 -0.38 17.32
C GLU A 354 -10.51 -0.58 16.05
N LEU A 355 -11.18 -0.51 14.90
CA LEU A 355 -10.59 -0.64 13.57
C LEU A 355 -10.15 0.74 13.01
N ALA A 356 -9.39 1.52 13.78
CA ALA A 356 -9.02 2.90 13.45
C ALA A 356 -8.24 3.07 12.12
N ARG A 357 -7.63 1.99 11.60
CA ARG A 357 -6.79 2.01 10.38
C ARG A 357 -7.56 1.87 9.07
N LEU A 358 -8.88 1.70 9.13
CA LEU A 358 -9.68 1.51 7.94
C LEU A 358 -9.95 2.83 7.23
N ARG A 359 -9.94 2.79 5.89
CA ARG A 359 -10.50 3.86 5.07
C ARG A 359 -11.99 3.99 5.34
N ALA A 360 -12.53 5.19 5.24
CA ALA A 360 -13.95 5.46 5.52
C ALA A 360 -14.90 4.53 4.77
N SER A 361 -14.66 4.29 3.49
CA SER A 361 -15.49 3.42 2.65
C SER A 361 -15.44 1.94 3.07
N VAL A 362 -14.30 1.47 3.55
CA VAL A 362 -14.14 0.09 4.04
C VAL A 362 -14.74 -0.04 5.44
N ARG A 363 -14.55 0.98 6.29
CA ARG A 363 -15.13 1.05 7.63
C ARG A 363 -16.64 0.94 7.59
N ALA A 364 -17.32 1.75 6.78
CA ALA A 364 -18.78 1.71 6.66
C ALA A 364 -19.30 0.33 6.26
N ARG A 365 -18.59 -0.37 5.37
CA ARG A 365 -18.96 -1.74 4.95
C ARG A 365 -18.76 -2.78 6.05
N ILE A 366 -17.65 -2.71 6.79
CA ILE A 366 -17.36 -3.67 7.84
C ILE A 366 -18.30 -3.47 9.05
N GLU A 367 -18.62 -2.22 9.41
CA GLU A 367 -19.57 -1.89 10.47
C GLU A 367 -20.99 -2.38 10.11
N ALA A 368 -21.41 -2.21 8.86
CA ALA A 368 -22.68 -2.77 8.38
C ALA A 368 -22.69 -4.30 8.44
N ALA A 369 -21.57 -4.97 8.12
CA ALA A 369 -21.44 -6.41 8.22
C ALA A 369 -21.45 -6.91 9.67
N PHE A 370 -20.89 -6.16 10.61
CA PHE A 370 -21.00 -6.44 12.05
C PHE A 370 -22.44 -6.28 12.54
N ALA A 371 -23.09 -5.16 12.18
CA ALA A 371 -24.49 -4.88 12.57
C ALA A 371 -25.49 -5.93 12.04
N SER A 372 -25.25 -6.46 10.84
CA SER A 372 -26.10 -7.52 10.25
C SER A 372 -25.76 -8.92 10.75
N GLY A 373 -24.69 -9.11 11.52
CA GLY A 373 -24.20 -10.43 11.93
C GLY A 373 -23.50 -11.22 10.82
N ALA A 374 -23.25 -10.62 9.65
CA ALA A 374 -22.55 -11.28 8.55
C ALA A 374 -21.06 -11.54 8.86
N ILE A 375 -20.48 -10.75 9.74
CA ILE A 375 -19.14 -10.96 10.29
C ILE A 375 -19.21 -10.80 11.80
N THR A 376 -18.65 -11.77 12.54
CA THR A 376 -18.56 -11.70 14.01
C THR A 376 -17.29 -10.95 14.41
N PRO A 377 -17.40 -9.80 15.12
CA PRO A 377 -16.23 -9.05 15.59
C PRO A 377 -15.63 -9.68 16.83
N TYR A 378 -14.35 -10.05 16.77
CA TYR A 378 -13.50 -10.41 17.91
C TYR A 378 -12.47 -9.31 18.14
N LEU A 379 -12.94 -8.09 18.46
CA LEU A 379 -12.07 -6.93 18.72
C LEU A 379 -11.52 -6.97 20.14
N GLY A 380 -10.32 -6.43 20.33
CA GLY A 380 -9.60 -6.52 21.61
C GLY A 380 -9.11 -7.93 21.92
N THR A 381 -8.89 -8.78 20.88
CA THR A 381 -8.45 -10.17 21.06
C THR A 381 -7.13 -10.44 20.36
N GLU A 382 -6.32 -11.31 20.95
CA GLU A 382 -5.10 -11.85 20.36
C GLU A 382 -5.21 -13.35 20.19
N VAL A 383 -4.76 -13.86 19.03
CA VAL A 383 -4.59 -15.29 18.83
C VAL A 383 -3.43 -15.76 19.67
N VAL A 384 -3.62 -16.78 20.50
CA VAL A 384 -2.58 -17.34 21.36
C VAL A 384 -2.21 -18.78 20.99
N ARG A 385 -3.11 -19.49 20.32
CA ARG A 385 -2.88 -20.86 19.85
C ARG A 385 -3.83 -21.22 18.72
N ILE A 386 -3.35 -22.03 17.80
CA ILE A 386 -4.15 -22.61 16.70
C ILE A 386 -4.04 -24.14 16.82
N THR A 387 -5.18 -24.83 16.77
CA THR A 387 -5.26 -26.29 16.72
C THR A 387 -6.00 -26.70 15.46
N GLU A 388 -6.10 -27.99 15.17
CA GLU A 388 -6.73 -28.50 13.96
C GLU A 388 -8.18 -28.02 13.79
N HIS A 389 -8.94 -27.90 14.88
CA HIS A 389 -10.36 -27.55 14.83
C HIS A 389 -10.74 -26.26 15.56
N HIS A 390 -9.81 -25.63 16.27
CA HIS A 390 -10.07 -24.45 17.08
C HIS A 390 -8.97 -23.40 16.97
N VAL A 391 -9.32 -22.16 17.33
CA VAL A 391 -8.38 -21.08 17.62
C VAL A 391 -8.68 -20.54 19.01
N GLU A 392 -7.62 -20.34 19.81
CA GLU A 392 -7.72 -19.73 21.11
C GLU A 392 -7.46 -18.23 20.99
N LEU A 393 -8.44 -17.44 21.41
CA LEU A 393 -8.39 -15.98 21.43
C LEU A 393 -8.30 -15.53 22.89
N ARG A 394 -7.32 -14.69 23.19
CA ARG A 394 -7.17 -14.06 24.50
C ARG A 394 -7.72 -12.63 24.46
N ARG A 395 -8.58 -12.33 25.42
CA ARG A 395 -9.00 -10.96 25.73
C ARG A 395 -8.68 -10.70 27.19
N ASP A 396 -7.81 -9.76 27.47
CA ASP A 396 -7.27 -9.49 28.82
C ASP A 396 -6.69 -10.78 29.45
N HIS A 397 -7.34 -11.31 30.50
CA HIS A 397 -6.95 -12.52 31.19
C HIS A 397 -7.81 -13.75 30.82
N HIS A 398 -8.79 -13.58 29.94
CA HIS A 398 -9.69 -14.65 29.52
C HIS A 398 -9.29 -15.22 28.17
N VAL A 399 -9.24 -16.55 28.07
CA VAL A 399 -8.98 -17.27 26.82
C VAL A 399 -10.26 -17.97 26.41
N GLU A 400 -10.73 -17.66 25.21
CA GLU A 400 -11.89 -18.28 24.56
C GLU A 400 -11.43 -19.21 23.44
N SER A 401 -11.99 -20.41 23.37
CA SER A 401 -11.73 -21.35 22.29
C SER A 401 -12.83 -21.25 21.23
N LEU A 402 -12.45 -20.83 20.04
CA LEU A 402 -13.34 -20.64 18.92
C LEU A 402 -13.20 -21.81 17.92
N ALA A 403 -14.28 -22.53 17.67
CA ALA A 403 -14.30 -23.58 16.66
C ALA A 403 -14.14 -22.97 15.26
N ASN A 404 -13.15 -23.42 14.48
CA ASN A 404 -12.86 -22.87 13.17
C ASN A 404 -12.20 -23.90 12.23
N ASP A 405 -12.38 -23.70 10.94
CA ASP A 405 -11.87 -24.57 9.90
C ASP A 405 -10.67 -23.95 9.19
N ASP A 406 -10.60 -22.61 9.08
CA ASP A 406 -9.49 -21.88 8.47
C ASP A 406 -9.15 -20.60 9.21
N VAL A 407 -7.87 -20.23 9.16
CA VAL A 407 -7.36 -18.96 9.67
C VAL A 407 -6.64 -18.21 8.55
N ILE A 408 -7.04 -16.95 8.31
CA ILE A 408 -6.39 -16.10 7.33
C ILE A 408 -5.70 -14.94 8.05
N VAL A 409 -4.37 -14.93 8.05
CA VAL A 409 -3.56 -13.95 8.78
C VAL A 409 -3.25 -12.75 7.88
N GLN A 410 -3.78 -11.56 8.23
CA GLN A 410 -3.66 -10.31 7.47
C GLN A 410 -3.09 -9.18 8.34
N ILE A 411 -1.98 -9.45 9.03
CA ILE A 411 -1.32 -8.50 9.96
C ILE A 411 -0.18 -7.69 9.33
N GLY A 412 -0.07 -7.74 8.00
CA GLY A 412 0.96 -7.06 7.22
C GLY A 412 2.15 -7.96 6.89
N GLY A 413 3.18 -7.37 6.26
CA GLY A 413 4.41 -8.07 5.91
C GLY A 413 5.62 -7.53 6.67
N THR A 414 6.71 -8.29 6.65
CA THR A 414 8.02 -7.86 7.13
C THR A 414 8.79 -7.30 5.92
N PRO A 415 9.26 -6.05 5.97
CA PRO A 415 10.09 -5.51 4.90
C PRO A 415 11.33 -6.39 4.65
N PRO A 416 11.86 -6.45 3.41
CA PRO A 416 13.03 -7.26 3.08
C PRO A 416 14.34 -6.65 3.61
N ASN A 417 14.31 -5.99 4.77
CA ASN A 417 15.46 -5.29 5.37
C ASN A 417 16.62 -6.25 5.68
N GLN A 418 16.32 -7.52 6.01
CA GLN A 418 17.38 -8.51 6.24
C GLN A 418 18.18 -8.77 4.97
N LEU A 419 17.50 -8.95 3.83
CA LEU A 419 18.15 -9.11 2.53
C LEU A 419 18.95 -7.86 2.15
N LEU A 420 18.37 -6.67 2.34
CA LEU A 420 19.06 -5.40 2.06
C LEU A 420 20.34 -5.24 2.89
N LYS A 421 20.27 -5.57 4.19
CA LYS A 421 21.44 -5.55 5.08
C LYS A 421 22.47 -6.59 4.70
N ALA A 422 22.04 -7.80 4.30
CA ALA A 422 22.94 -8.87 3.85
C ALA A 422 23.70 -8.52 2.55
N ILE A 423 23.06 -7.75 1.66
CA ILE A 423 23.66 -7.19 0.45
C ILE A 423 24.58 -5.99 0.76
N GLY A 424 24.52 -5.43 1.98
CA GLY A 424 25.30 -4.27 2.38
C GLY A 424 24.63 -2.92 2.06
N ILE A 425 23.35 -2.92 1.68
CA ILE A 425 22.61 -1.67 1.41
C ILE A 425 22.35 -0.92 2.71
N GLU A 426 22.84 0.32 2.78
CA GLU A 426 22.64 1.20 3.92
C GLU A 426 21.15 1.55 4.07
N LEU A 427 20.62 1.35 5.28
CA LEU A 427 19.28 1.78 5.66
C LEU A 427 19.38 3.06 6.48
N VAL A 428 18.57 4.06 6.13
CA VAL A 428 18.45 5.31 6.88
C VAL A 428 17.09 5.39 7.53
N GLU A 429 17.05 5.85 8.76
CA GLU A 429 15.83 6.11 9.47
C GLU A 429 15.35 7.54 9.18
N LYS A 430 14.22 7.67 8.47
CA LYS A 430 13.58 8.96 8.19
C LYS A 430 12.61 9.31 9.30
N ARG A 431 12.74 10.53 9.87
CA ARG A 431 11.94 11.05 10.99
C ARG A 431 11.31 12.40 10.64
N GLY A 432 10.20 12.38 9.89
CA GLY A 432 9.54 13.61 9.42
C GLY A 432 10.28 14.32 8.29
N GLU A 433 11.12 13.60 7.57
CA GLU A 433 11.92 14.13 6.45
C GLU A 433 11.32 13.67 5.11
N ALA A 434 11.56 14.52 4.07
CA ALA A 434 11.15 14.24 2.70
C ALA A 434 12.05 13.21 2.01
#